data_a0da6da1087ce187819bab3a9d388cee
#
_entry.id   a0da6da1087ce187819bab3a9d388cee
#
_cell.length_a   1.000
_cell.length_b   1.000
_cell.length_c   1.000
_cell.angle_alpha   90.00
_cell.angle_beta   90.00
_cell.angle_gamma   90.00
#
_symmetry.space_group_name_H-M   'P 1'
#
loop_
_entity.id
_entity.type
_entity.pdbx_description
1 polymer ?
#
loop_
_entity_poly.entity_id
_entity_poly.type
_entity_poly.pdbx_seq_one_letter_code
_entity_poly.pdbx_strand_id
1 'polypeptide(L)'
;MKVIEQSQISPPPNSVPSPTILPLTFFDIPWVYCHPIQRIFFYHFPHPTNHFLQTTLPILKHSLSITLQHFFPFSSNLIIPSDSQTEPYIRYLNTDSLSFIVAESSADFNLLISDSQDVQNWHPLVPNLPPPSTEQNNTRVIPIMSIQVTVMPNSGFSICLTFNHVAADGKSLHHFMKFWASVSKNRANNNDLSLDQSLSMPLDLPSHERDRVKDPKGLKHINLQELQGFDSKNLESADLVQDSYVNKIRKTLVLSFEQVQKLKKWVAEKCKDSHGTQHLSTFVVTSSLIWFCMIKSEQIECDHVDDLCNFVFLAECRDTAEQRRTQGGG
;
A
#
# COMPACT_ATOMS: atom_id res chain seq x y z
N MET A 1 -21.74 -9.46 -7.61
CA MET A 1 -20.65 -8.99 -8.46
C MET A 1 -20.46 -9.94 -9.64
N LYS A 2 -20.14 -9.42 -10.84
CA LYS A 2 -19.90 -10.19 -12.06
C LYS A 2 -18.52 -9.78 -12.62
N VAL A 3 -17.60 -10.71 -12.75
CA VAL A 3 -16.33 -10.46 -13.45
C VAL A 3 -16.61 -10.34 -14.94
N ILE A 4 -16.17 -9.24 -15.56
CA ILE A 4 -16.32 -8.96 -16.99
C ILE A 4 -15.08 -9.41 -17.75
N GLU A 5 -13.90 -9.10 -17.22
CA GLU A 5 -12.62 -9.38 -17.83
C GLU A 5 -11.54 -9.63 -16.78
N GLN A 6 -10.64 -10.56 -17.09
CA GLN A 6 -9.39 -10.75 -16.36
C GLN A 6 -8.25 -10.74 -17.37
N SER A 7 -7.27 -9.89 -17.14
CA SER A 7 -6.13 -9.70 -18.03
C SER A 7 -4.83 -9.53 -17.24
N GLN A 8 -3.72 -9.64 -17.96
CA GLN A 8 -2.37 -9.43 -17.42
C GLN A 8 -1.82 -8.13 -18.00
N ILE A 9 -1.28 -7.25 -17.15
CA ILE A 9 -0.67 -5.99 -17.57
C ILE A 9 0.82 -6.02 -17.22
N SER A 10 1.64 -5.85 -18.23
CA SER A 10 3.10 -5.76 -18.10
C SER A 10 3.62 -4.39 -18.55
N PRO A 11 4.84 -4.01 -18.15
CA PRO A 11 5.55 -2.91 -18.77
C PRO A 11 5.60 -3.05 -20.30
N PRO A 12 5.76 -1.96 -21.07
CA PRO A 12 5.97 -2.05 -22.50
C PRO A 12 7.18 -2.95 -22.84
N PRO A 13 7.15 -3.71 -23.94
CA PRO A 13 8.24 -4.60 -24.29
C PRO A 13 9.60 -3.89 -24.30
N ASN A 14 10.61 -4.51 -23.70
CA ASN A 14 11.99 -4.01 -23.60
C ASN A 14 12.16 -2.67 -22.85
N SER A 15 11.15 -2.19 -22.15
CA SER A 15 11.23 -0.95 -21.38
C SER A 15 11.93 -1.11 -20.02
N VAL A 16 11.99 -2.34 -19.50
CA VAL A 16 12.68 -2.71 -18.27
C VAL A 16 13.72 -3.78 -18.59
N PRO A 17 14.97 -3.65 -18.11
CA PRO A 17 15.97 -4.72 -18.26
C PRO A 17 15.49 -6.04 -17.65
N SER A 18 15.81 -7.17 -18.29
CA SER A 18 15.39 -8.50 -17.81
C SER A 18 16.57 -9.50 -17.94
N PRO A 19 16.91 -10.24 -16.86
CA PRO A 19 16.33 -10.14 -15.52
C PRO A 19 16.78 -8.88 -14.77
N THR A 20 15.90 -8.30 -13.94
CA THR A 20 16.28 -7.29 -12.94
C THR A 20 16.04 -7.84 -11.54
N ILE A 21 17.05 -7.74 -10.69
CA ILE A 21 17.00 -8.21 -9.30
C ILE A 21 17.16 -7.01 -8.36
N LEU A 22 16.24 -6.88 -7.41
CA LEU A 22 16.31 -5.89 -6.35
C LEU A 22 16.49 -6.60 -5.00
N PRO A 23 17.64 -6.42 -4.33
CA PRO A 23 17.81 -6.96 -2.99
C PRO A 23 16.85 -6.28 -2.00
N LEU A 24 16.40 -7.02 -0.99
CA LEU A 24 15.63 -6.42 0.09
C LEU A 24 16.56 -5.65 1.04
N THR A 25 16.06 -4.53 1.53
CA THR A 25 16.70 -3.76 2.59
C THR A 25 16.20 -4.21 3.97
N PHE A 26 16.81 -3.74 5.04
CA PHE A 26 16.33 -4.03 6.40
C PHE A 26 14.92 -3.47 6.66
N PHE A 27 14.46 -2.48 5.89
CA PHE A 27 13.09 -1.98 5.96
C PHE A 27 12.07 -2.92 5.30
N ASP A 28 12.48 -3.72 4.31
CA ASP A 28 11.60 -4.57 3.53
C ASP A 28 11.40 -5.95 4.15
N ILE A 29 12.46 -6.48 4.77
CA ILE A 29 12.50 -7.87 5.30
C ILE A 29 11.37 -8.16 6.30
N PRO A 30 11.02 -7.30 7.27
CA PRO A 30 9.93 -7.56 8.20
C PRO A 30 8.57 -7.78 7.54
N TRP A 31 8.41 -7.34 6.28
CA TRP A 31 7.16 -7.44 5.54
C TRP A 31 7.05 -8.69 4.66
N VAL A 32 8.09 -9.53 4.59
CA VAL A 32 8.13 -10.71 3.70
C VAL A 32 6.96 -11.67 4.00
N TYR A 33 6.64 -11.87 5.28
CA TYR A 33 5.56 -12.75 5.72
C TYR A 33 4.32 -11.99 6.23
N CYS A 34 4.27 -10.68 6.02
CA CYS A 34 3.09 -9.91 6.37
C CYS A 34 1.99 -10.09 5.33
N HIS A 35 0.74 -9.98 5.79
CA HIS A 35 -0.41 -9.98 4.90
C HIS A 35 -0.31 -8.85 3.87
N PRO A 36 -0.75 -9.09 2.63
CA PRO A 36 -0.79 -8.07 1.61
C PRO A 36 -1.61 -6.86 2.06
N ILE A 37 -1.13 -5.68 1.72
CA ILE A 37 -1.83 -4.42 1.96
C ILE A 37 -2.90 -4.22 0.90
N GLN A 38 -4.06 -3.78 1.33
CA GLN A 38 -5.20 -3.49 0.47
C GLN A 38 -5.53 -1.99 0.53
N ARG A 39 -5.76 -1.37 -0.63
CA ARG A 39 -6.17 0.02 -0.74
C ARG A 39 -7.24 0.14 -1.81
N ILE A 40 -8.35 0.77 -1.45
CA ILE A 40 -9.49 0.99 -2.35
C ILE A 40 -9.72 2.49 -2.52
N PHE A 41 -9.95 2.89 -3.77
CA PHE A 41 -10.25 4.26 -4.19
C PHE A 41 -11.57 4.27 -4.92
N PHE A 42 -12.44 5.22 -4.62
CA PHE A 42 -13.75 5.37 -5.25
C PHE A 42 -13.79 6.64 -6.10
N TYR A 43 -14.40 6.54 -7.28
CA TYR A 43 -14.50 7.62 -8.25
C TYR A 43 -15.94 7.74 -8.73
N HIS A 44 -16.51 8.95 -8.72
CA HIS A 44 -17.78 9.21 -9.34
C HIS A 44 -17.69 9.07 -10.86
N PHE A 45 -18.59 8.31 -11.45
CA PHE A 45 -18.69 8.08 -12.89
C PHE A 45 -20.13 7.78 -13.27
N PRO A 46 -20.96 8.82 -13.53
CA PRO A 46 -22.40 8.67 -13.73
C PRO A 46 -22.75 8.19 -15.16
N HIS A 47 -22.11 7.12 -15.60
CA HIS A 47 -22.30 6.54 -16.93
C HIS A 47 -22.49 5.02 -16.84
N PRO A 48 -23.14 4.40 -17.84
CA PRO A 48 -23.31 2.95 -17.88
C PRO A 48 -21.97 2.23 -18.07
N THR A 49 -21.93 0.96 -17.67
CA THR A 49 -20.74 0.11 -17.76
C THR A 49 -20.15 0.07 -19.18
N ASN A 50 -20.97 -0.03 -20.22
CA ASN A 50 -20.48 -0.05 -21.60
C ASN A 50 -19.67 1.20 -21.97
N HIS A 51 -20.08 2.36 -21.49
CA HIS A 51 -19.33 3.59 -21.70
C HIS A 51 -17.98 3.52 -21.02
N PHE A 52 -17.90 3.02 -19.78
CA PHE A 52 -16.64 2.81 -19.07
C PHE A 52 -15.71 1.88 -19.84
N LEU A 53 -16.22 0.75 -20.32
CA LEU A 53 -15.44 -0.26 -21.03
C LEU A 53 -14.88 0.26 -22.37
N GLN A 54 -15.61 1.14 -23.06
CA GLN A 54 -15.20 1.69 -24.34
C GLN A 54 -14.29 2.91 -24.24
N THR A 55 -14.39 3.70 -23.19
CA THR A 55 -13.66 4.98 -23.06
C THR A 55 -12.58 4.96 -22.00
N THR A 56 -12.92 4.64 -20.76
CA THR A 56 -12.03 4.78 -19.60
C THR A 56 -11.10 3.58 -19.43
N LEU A 57 -11.63 2.37 -19.59
CA LEU A 57 -10.84 1.14 -19.39
C LEU A 57 -9.62 1.02 -20.29
N PRO A 58 -9.67 1.31 -21.60
CA PRO A 58 -8.50 1.26 -22.47
C PRO A 58 -7.41 2.24 -22.04
N ILE A 59 -7.80 3.44 -21.59
CA ILE A 59 -6.88 4.47 -21.07
C ILE A 59 -6.22 3.96 -19.80
N LEU A 60 -6.97 3.43 -18.85
CA LEU A 60 -6.43 2.89 -17.60
C LEU A 60 -5.44 1.77 -17.83
N LYS A 61 -5.75 0.80 -18.67
CA LYS A 61 -4.85 -0.33 -18.97
C LYS A 61 -3.56 0.13 -19.64
N HIS A 62 -3.67 0.97 -20.66
CA HIS A 62 -2.51 1.43 -21.39
C HIS A 62 -1.61 2.32 -20.51
N SER A 63 -2.19 3.28 -19.79
CA SER A 63 -1.45 4.12 -18.87
C SER A 63 -0.81 3.34 -17.72
N LEU A 64 -1.46 2.26 -17.26
CA LEU A 64 -0.87 1.35 -16.28
C LEU A 64 0.38 0.66 -16.82
N SER A 65 0.33 0.13 -18.04
CA SER A 65 1.49 -0.47 -18.69
C SER A 65 2.69 0.49 -18.74
N ILE A 66 2.45 1.75 -19.15
CA ILE A 66 3.48 2.81 -19.15
C ILE A 66 3.98 3.11 -17.74
N THR A 67 3.09 3.19 -16.76
CA THR A 67 3.46 3.44 -15.36
C THR A 67 4.35 2.31 -14.81
N LEU A 68 4.05 1.07 -15.15
CA LEU A 68 4.83 -0.10 -14.74
C LEU A 68 6.25 -0.12 -15.30
N GLN A 69 6.53 0.58 -16.41
CA GLN A 69 7.90 0.78 -16.88
C GLN A 69 8.80 1.38 -15.80
N HIS A 70 8.27 2.34 -15.05
CA HIS A 70 8.99 3.03 -13.98
C HIS A 70 8.78 2.38 -12.60
N PHE A 71 7.63 1.75 -12.40
CA PHE A 71 7.25 1.08 -11.16
C PHE A 71 7.22 -0.46 -11.34
N PHE A 72 8.18 -1.00 -12.08
CA PHE A 72 8.23 -2.43 -12.42
C PHE A 72 8.20 -3.36 -11.19
N PRO A 73 8.65 -3.00 -9.98
CA PRO A 73 8.51 -3.88 -8.83
C PRO A 73 7.08 -4.33 -8.58
N PHE A 74 6.06 -3.55 -8.97
CA PHE A 74 4.66 -3.96 -8.83
C PHE A 74 4.20 -5.03 -9.81
N SER A 75 4.87 -5.19 -10.95
CA SER A 75 4.65 -6.32 -11.89
C SER A 75 5.64 -7.47 -11.70
N SER A 76 6.51 -7.39 -10.71
CA SER A 76 7.54 -8.37 -10.37
C SER A 76 7.04 -9.43 -9.38
N ASN A 77 7.93 -10.33 -9.00
CA ASN A 77 7.67 -11.35 -7.99
C ASN A 77 8.65 -11.24 -6.82
N LEU A 78 8.15 -11.50 -5.61
CA LEU A 78 8.99 -11.77 -4.45
C LEU A 78 9.48 -13.22 -4.54
N ILE A 79 10.79 -13.39 -4.51
CA ILE A 79 11.46 -14.69 -4.54
C ILE A 79 11.94 -15.04 -3.14
N ILE A 80 11.48 -16.19 -2.64
CA ILE A 80 11.93 -16.73 -1.35
C ILE A 80 12.60 -18.08 -1.62
N PRO A 81 13.94 -18.11 -1.67
CA PRO A 81 14.69 -19.36 -1.83
C PRO A 81 14.43 -20.31 -0.65
N SER A 82 14.46 -21.61 -0.90
CA SER A 82 14.37 -22.63 0.18
C SER A 82 15.70 -22.80 0.92
N ASP A 83 16.80 -22.38 0.30
CA ASP A 83 18.12 -22.36 0.90
C ASP A 83 18.21 -21.20 1.89
N SER A 84 18.45 -21.51 3.17
CA SER A 84 18.59 -20.51 4.24
C SER A 84 19.79 -19.58 4.09
N GLN A 85 20.73 -19.87 3.19
CA GLN A 85 21.89 -19.02 2.91
C GLN A 85 21.59 -17.92 1.89
N THR A 86 20.52 -18.08 1.11
CA THR A 86 20.13 -17.11 0.09
C THR A 86 18.99 -16.23 0.60
N GLU A 87 19.25 -14.92 0.61
CA GLU A 87 18.25 -13.92 1.07
C GLU A 87 17.07 -13.81 0.10
N PRO A 88 15.86 -13.48 0.57
CA PRO A 88 14.74 -13.12 -0.29
C PRO A 88 15.05 -11.85 -1.11
N TYR A 89 14.48 -11.77 -2.31
CA TYR A 89 14.68 -10.63 -3.22
C TYR A 89 13.46 -10.43 -4.15
N ILE A 90 13.36 -9.26 -4.76
CA ILE A 90 12.40 -9.00 -5.82
C ILE A 90 13.06 -9.28 -7.17
N ARG A 91 12.38 -10.03 -8.04
CA ARG A 91 12.84 -10.34 -9.41
C ARG A 91 11.79 -9.94 -10.42
N TYR A 92 12.22 -9.19 -11.42
CA TYR A 92 11.46 -8.92 -12.63
C TYR A 92 12.02 -9.71 -13.80
N LEU A 93 11.14 -10.37 -14.54
CA LEU A 93 11.39 -10.99 -15.84
C LEU A 93 10.49 -10.34 -16.90
N ASN A 94 10.92 -10.33 -18.15
CA ASN A 94 10.13 -9.77 -19.26
C ASN A 94 8.79 -10.50 -19.51
N THR A 95 8.60 -11.67 -18.91
CA THR A 95 7.34 -12.44 -18.90
C THR A 95 6.44 -12.08 -17.72
N ASP A 96 6.92 -11.28 -16.76
CA ASP A 96 6.16 -10.93 -15.56
C ASP A 96 5.10 -9.87 -15.87
N SER A 97 4.01 -9.95 -15.12
CA SER A 97 2.84 -9.09 -15.27
C SER A 97 2.03 -9.05 -13.99
N LEU A 98 1.25 -8.02 -13.78
CA LEU A 98 0.27 -7.99 -12.69
C LEU A 98 -1.12 -8.42 -13.18
N SER A 99 -1.87 -9.05 -12.29
CA SER A 99 -3.28 -9.41 -12.53
C SER A 99 -4.16 -8.17 -12.49
N PHE A 100 -4.95 -7.97 -13.55
CA PHE A 100 -5.90 -6.86 -13.68
C PHE A 100 -7.30 -7.39 -13.95
N ILE A 101 -8.21 -7.15 -13.00
CA ILE A 101 -9.58 -7.66 -13.01
C ILE A 101 -10.54 -6.50 -13.24
N VAL A 102 -11.50 -6.69 -14.14
CA VAL A 102 -12.63 -5.77 -14.35
C VAL A 102 -13.91 -6.47 -13.97
N ALA A 103 -14.68 -5.86 -13.10
CA ALA A 103 -15.94 -6.41 -12.61
C ALA A 103 -17.07 -5.35 -12.63
N GLU A 104 -18.30 -5.81 -12.59
CA GLU A 104 -19.49 -5.00 -12.39
C GLU A 104 -20.19 -5.41 -11.10
N SER A 105 -20.64 -4.43 -10.32
CA SER A 105 -21.37 -4.66 -9.08
C SER A 105 -22.67 -3.87 -9.06
N SER A 106 -23.71 -4.49 -8.54
CA SER A 106 -24.99 -3.83 -8.22
C SER A 106 -25.02 -3.21 -6.82
N ALA A 107 -23.89 -3.17 -6.11
CA ALA A 107 -23.80 -2.55 -4.80
C ALA A 107 -24.09 -1.04 -4.89
N ASP A 108 -24.72 -0.49 -3.86
CA ASP A 108 -24.99 0.94 -3.77
C ASP A 108 -23.67 1.71 -3.54
N PHE A 109 -23.28 2.49 -4.54
CA PHE A 109 -22.04 3.30 -4.50
C PHE A 109 -22.04 4.28 -3.33
N ASN A 110 -23.17 4.95 -3.05
CA ASN A 110 -23.26 5.93 -1.95
C ASN A 110 -23.14 5.25 -0.59
N LEU A 111 -23.67 4.04 -0.46
CA LEU A 111 -23.49 3.25 0.74
C LEU A 111 -22.02 2.87 0.92
N LEU A 112 -21.33 2.41 -0.13
CA LEU A 112 -19.91 2.01 -0.07
C LEU A 112 -18.97 3.15 0.35
N ILE A 113 -19.27 4.41 0.01
CA ILE A 113 -18.46 5.58 0.37
C ILE A 113 -18.91 6.26 1.66
N SER A 114 -19.94 5.74 2.34
CA SER A 114 -20.48 6.33 3.57
C SER A 114 -19.51 6.22 4.76
N ASP A 115 -19.69 7.07 5.77
CA ASP A 115 -18.82 7.14 6.96
C ASP A 115 -18.94 5.93 7.90
N SER A 116 -20.01 5.19 7.80
CA SER A 116 -20.22 3.97 8.61
C SER A 116 -20.62 2.83 7.68
N GLN A 117 -19.78 1.80 7.62
CA GLN A 117 -19.94 0.71 6.66
C GLN A 117 -19.50 -0.61 7.27
N ASP A 118 -20.26 -1.67 6.94
CA ASP A 118 -19.81 -3.04 7.16
C ASP A 118 -18.65 -3.36 6.21
N VAL A 119 -17.55 -3.84 6.74
CA VAL A 119 -16.35 -4.19 5.97
C VAL A 119 -16.65 -5.28 4.94
N GLN A 120 -17.60 -6.18 5.21
CA GLN A 120 -18.02 -7.24 4.29
C GLN A 120 -18.50 -6.72 2.94
N ASN A 121 -19.08 -5.51 2.89
CA ASN A 121 -19.54 -4.90 1.64
C ASN A 121 -18.39 -4.55 0.68
N TRP A 122 -17.16 -4.45 1.20
CA TRP A 122 -15.97 -4.16 0.40
C TRP A 122 -15.20 -5.40 -0.05
N HIS A 123 -15.36 -6.54 0.63
CA HIS A 123 -14.63 -7.76 0.29
C HIS A 123 -14.74 -8.14 -1.20
N PRO A 124 -15.92 -8.08 -1.83
CA PRO A 124 -16.02 -8.41 -3.24
C PRO A 124 -15.24 -7.46 -4.16
N LEU A 125 -14.92 -6.25 -3.70
CA LEU A 125 -14.19 -5.24 -4.48
C LEU A 125 -12.67 -5.41 -4.39
N VAL A 126 -12.19 -6.30 -3.52
CA VAL A 126 -10.77 -6.49 -3.20
C VAL A 126 -10.24 -7.70 -3.99
N PRO A 127 -9.23 -7.51 -4.87
CA PRO A 127 -8.61 -8.63 -5.56
C PRO A 127 -7.72 -9.45 -4.64
N ASN A 128 -7.69 -10.76 -4.83
CA ASN A 128 -6.64 -11.60 -4.28
C ASN A 128 -5.38 -11.48 -5.12
N LEU A 129 -4.21 -11.65 -4.51
CA LEU A 129 -3.00 -11.95 -5.26
C LEU A 129 -3.14 -13.30 -5.95
N PRO A 130 -2.56 -13.48 -7.15
CA PRO A 130 -2.45 -14.82 -7.73
C PRO A 130 -1.73 -15.76 -6.75
N PRO A 131 -2.09 -17.05 -6.73
CA PRO A 131 -1.46 -18.00 -5.83
C PRO A 131 0.05 -18.07 -6.08
N PRO A 132 0.87 -18.22 -5.02
CA PRO A 132 2.29 -18.45 -5.15
C PRO A 132 2.58 -19.70 -5.99
N SER A 133 3.64 -19.66 -6.77
CA SER A 133 4.18 -20.82 -7.48
C SER A 133 5.52 -21.25 -6.88
N THR A 134 5.97 -22.43 -7.26
CA THR A 134 7.26 -22.99 -6.85
C THR A 134 8.11 -23.27 -8.07
N GLU A 135 9.31 -22.72 -8.11
CA GLU A 135 10.33 -23.04 -9.11
C GLU A 135 11.21 -24.21 -8.64
N GLN A 136 12.24 -24.53 -9.46
CA GLN A 136 13.25 -25.53 -9.11
C GLN A 136 13.86 -25.24 -7.72
N ASN A 137 14.27 -26.30 -7.02
CA ASN A 137 14.82 -26.22 -5.66
C ASN A 137 13.85 -25.64 -4.61
N ASN A 138 12.54 -25.83 -4.79
CA ASN A 138 11.51 -25.35 -3.86
C ASN A 138 11.54 -23.84 -3.61
N THR A 139 12.07 -23.05 -4.54
CA THR A 139 12.04 -21.59 -4.46
C THR A 139 10.60 -21.09 -4.65
N ARG A 140 10.07 -20.35 -3.69
CA ARG A 140 8.73 -19.77 -3.78
C ARG A 140 8.77 -18.48 -4.60
N VAL A 141 7.79 -18.33 -5.48
CA VAL A 141 7.58 -17.17 -6.34
C VAL A 141 6.21 -16.58 -6.00
N ILE A 142 6.20 -15.38 -5.45
CA ILE A 142 4.98 -14.73 -4.94
C ILE A 142 4.74 -13.46 -5.75
N PRO A 143 3.62 -13.38 -6.50
CA PRO A 143 3.23 -12.16 -7.20
C PRO A 143 3.08 -10.97 -6.26
N ILE A 144 3.56 -9.80 -6.67
CA ILE A 144 3.62 -8.63 -5.79
C ILE A 144 2.30 -7.86 -5.76
N MET A 145 1.61 -7.69 -6.90
CA MET A 145 0.42 -6.85 -6.95
C MET A 145 -0.69 -7.46 -7.81
N SER A 146 -1.92 -7.16 -7.42
CA SER A 146 -3.14 -7.36 -8.22
C SER A 146 -4.01 -6.11 -8.14
N ILE A 147 -4.71 -5.78 -9.23
CA ILE A 147 -5.61 -4.63 -9.31
C ILE A 147 -6.99 -5.10 -9.75
N GLN A 148 -8.03 -4.62 -9.08
CA GLN A 148 -9.41 -4.80 -9.51
C GLN A 148 -10.09 -3.44 -9.70
N VAL A 149 -10.71 -3.29 -10.86
CA VAL A 149 -11.61 -2.17 -11.16
C VAL A 149 -13.03 -2.70 -11.15
N THR A 150 -13.87 -2.15 -10.28
CA THR A 150 -15.27 -2.56 -10.18
C THR A 150 -16.18 -1.39 -10.53
N VAL A 151 -16.99 -1.55 -11.56
CA VAL A 151 -17.93 -0.54 -12.03
C VAL A 151 -19.27 -0.73 -11.31
N MET A 152 -19.80 0.33 -10.73
CA MET A 152 -21.18 0.47 -10.27
C MET A 152 -21.92 1.33 -11.29
N PRO A 153 -22.76 0.73 -12.16
CA PRO A 153 -23.35 1.42 -13.30
C PRO A 153 -24.08 2.70 -12.90
N ASN A 154 -23.90 3.77 -13.69
CA ASN A 154 -24.51 5.10 -13.51
C ASN A 154 -24.18 5.82 -12.18
N SER A 155 -23.20 5.33 -11.42
CA SER A 155 -22.85 5.91 -10.11
C SER A 155 -21.36 6.16 -9.98
N GLY A 156 -20.54 5.13 -10.21
CA GLY A 156 -19.10 5.26 -10.04
C GLY A 156 -18.34 3.98 -10.36
N PHE A 157 -17.07 3.99 -10.02
CA PHE A 157 -16.22 2.79 -10.01
C PHE A 157 -15.24 2.84 -8.85
N SER A 158 -14.73 1.69 -8.48
CA SER A 158 -13.60 1.58 -7.55
C SER A 158 -12.37 1.03 -8.25
N ILE A 159 -11.20 1.45 -7.78
CA ILE A 159 -9.90 0.81 -8.07
C ILE A 159 -9.39 0.27 -6.74
N CYS A 160 -9.21 -1.02 -6.63
CA CYS A 160 -8.64 -1.67 -5.47
C CYS A 160 -7.32 -2.33 -5.82
N LEU A 161 -6.30 -2.11 -5.00
CA LEU A 161 -4.99 -2.72 -5.12
C LEU A 161 -4.76 -3.63 -3.91
N THR A 162 -4.28 -4.83 -4.18
CA THR A 162 -3.73 -5.73 -3.18
C THR A 162 -2.26 -5.93 -3.52
N PHE A 163 -1.34 -5.67 -2.59
CA PHE A 163 0.09 -5.76 -2.87
C PHE A 163 0.90 -6.19 -1.65
N ASN A 164 2.04 -6.85 -1.92
CA ASN A 164 2.99 -7.22 -0.90
C ASN A 164 3.81 -6.00 -0.45
N HIS A 165 3.89 -5.77 0.85
CA HIS A 165 4.50 -4.56 1.43
C HIS A 165 6.02 -4.47 1.21
N VAL A 166 6.69 -5.57 0.81
CA VAL A 166 8.13 -5.56 0.45
C VAL A 166 8.45 -4.65 -0.74
N ALA A 167 7.47 -4.38 -1.61
CA ALA A 167 7.66 -3.59 -2.82
C ALA A 167 7.53 -2.10 -2.59
N ALA A 168 6.68 -1.68 -1.65
CA ALA A 168 6.37 -0.28 -1.43
C ALA A 168 5.78 -0.02 -0.05
N ASP A 169 6.09 1.14 0.49
CA ASP A 169 5.38 1.74 1.61
C ASP A 169 4.23 2.64 1.13
N GLY A 170 3.56 3.32 2.07
CA GLY A 170 2.43 4.19 1.76
C GLY A 170 2.79 5.38 0.85
N LYS A 171 3.99 5.97 1.01
CA LYS A 171 4.46 7.10 0.17
C LYS A 171 4.75 6.64 -1.25
N SER A 172 5.41 5.50 -1.41
CA SER A 172 5.72 4.89 -2.71
C SER A 172 4.45 4.46 -3.46
N LEU A 173 3.47 3.86 -2.76
CA LEU A 173 2.19 3.54 -3.36
C LEU A 173 1.43 4.79 -3.81
N HIS A 174 1.44 5.84 -2.98
CA HIS A 174 0.79 7.11 -3.34
C HIS A 174 1.47 7.76 -4.55
N HIS A 175 2.79 7.68 -4.65
CA HIS A 175 3.56 8.12 -5.81
C HIS A 175 3.15 7.35 -7.07
N PHE A 176 3.08 6.01 -6.99
CA PHE A 176 2.58 5.17 -8.08
C PHE A 176 1.18 5.60 -8.55
N MET A 177 0.24 5.80 -7.62
CA MET A 177 -1.13 6.19 -7.97
C MET A 177 -1.20 7.57 -8.62
N LYS A 178 -0.43 8.54 -8.12
CA LYS A 178 -0.35 9.88 -8.73
C LYS A 178 0.26 9.83 -10.13
N PHE A 179 1.32 9.04 -10.30
CA PHE A 179 1.97 8.86 -11.59
C PHE A 179 1.01 8.24 -12.60
N TRP A 180 0.35 7.13 -12.23
CA TRP A 180 -0.65 6.48 -13.07
C TRP A 180 -1.81 7.42 -13.44
N ALA A 181 -2.33 8.17 -12.49
CA ALA A 181 -3.37 9.18 -12.75
C ALA A 181 -2.91 10.26 -13.73
N SER A 182 -1.66 10.74 -13.60
CA SER A 182 -1.08 11.75 -14.51
C SER A 182 -0.92 11.22 -15.93
N VAL A 183 -0.41 10.00 -16.10
CA VAL A 183 -0.30 9.34 -17.42
C VAL A 183 -1.70 9.13 -18.02
N SER A 184 -2.69 8.70 -17.21
CA SER A 184 -4.06 8.51 -17.65
C SER A 184 -4.70 9.82 -18.14
N LYS A 185 -4.50 10.91 -17.39
CA LYS A 185 -5.01 12.25 -17.74
C LYS A 185 -4.40 12.76 -19.05
N ASN A 186 -3.09 12.62 -19.23
CA ASN A 186 -2.42 13.07 -20.44
C ASN A 186 -2.91 12.31 -21.68
N ARG A 187 -3.20 11.01 -21.53
CA ARG A 187 -3.75 10.22 -22.63
C ARG A 187 -5.20 10.56 -22.95
N ALA A 188 -6.01 10.87 -21.96
CA ALA A 188 -7.39 11.29 -22.19
C ALA A 188 -7.46 12.61 -22.99
N ASN A 189 -6.46 13.48 -22.84
CA ASN A 189 -6.41 14.77 -23.51
C ASN A 189 -5.76 14.71 -24.91
N ASN A 190 -4.87 13.74 -25.16
CA ASN A 190 -4.11 13.61 -26.41
C ASN A 190 -4.54 12.31 -27.09
N ASN A 191 -5.29 12.41 -28.19
CA ASN A 191 -5.65 11.26 -29.03
C ASN A 191 -4.45 10.61 -29.73
N ASP A 192 -3.24 11.11 -29.50
CA ASP A 192 -2.03 10.63 -30.16
C ASP A 192 -1.38 9.52 -29.35
N LEU A 193 -1.24 8.34 -29.96
CA LEU A 193 -0.73 7.11 -29.38
C LEU A 193 0.80 7.06 -29.31
N SER A 194 1.50 8.08 -29.78
CA SER A 194 2.96 8.11 -29.77
C SER A 194 3.52 8.39 -28.38
N LEU A 195 4.23 7.40 -27.87
CA LEU A 195 4.76 7.29 -26.51
C LEU A 195 5.82 8.33 -26.10
N ASP A 196 6.49 8.96 -27.05
CA ASP A 196 7.80 9.58 -26.80
C ASP A 196 7.80 11.08 -26.49
N GLN A 197 6.71 11.80 -26.64
CA GLN A 197 6.78 13.26 -26.59
C GLN A 197 5.84 13.99 -25.60
N SER A 198 4.98 13.29 -24.86
CA SER A 198 3.97 13.97 -24.02
C SER A 198 4.23 13.93 -22.49
N LEU A 199 5.33 13.39 -22.03
CA LEU A 199 5.76 13.53 -20.64
C LEU A 199 6.50 14.88 -20.42
N SER A 200 5.92 15.97 -20.91
CA SER A 200 6.41 17.34 -20.65
C SER A 200 6.16 17.83 -19.20
N MET A 201 5.58 17.00 -18.36
CA MET A 201 5.51 17.24 -16.91
C MET A 201 6.76 16.67 -16.25
N PRO A 202 7.40 17.39 -15.32
CA PRO A 202 8.42 16.82 -14.45
C PRO A 202 7.77 15.82 -13.51
N LEU A 203 7.51 14.61 -14.02
CA LEU A 203 7.09 13.51 -13.19
C LEU A 203 8.33 13.06 -12.42
N ASP A 204 8.26 13.15 -11.11
CA ASP A 204 9.29 12.61 -10.23
C ASP A 204 9.34 11.09 -10.43
N LEU A 205 10.46 10.59 -10.98
CA LEU A 205 10.64 9.17 -11.25
C LEU A 205 11.06 8.44 -9.98
N PRO A 206 10.54 7.23 -9.74
CA PRO A 206 10.97 6.45 -8.59
C PRO A 206 12.44 6.02 -8.74
N SER A 207 13.18 6.03 -7.64
CA SER A 207 14.50 5.42 -7.57
C SER A 207 14.43 4.01 -6.98
N HIS A 208 15.12 3.07 -7.61
CA HIS A 208 15.23 1.69 -7.14
C HIS A 208 16.63 1.36 -6.60
N GLU A 209 17.45 2.37 -6.33
CA GLU A 209 18.82 2.23 -5.82
C GLU A 209 18.80 1.82 -4.34
N ARG A 210 18.71 0.51 -4.07
CA ARG A 210 18.61 -0.06 -2.73
C ARG A 210 19.89 0.10 -1.90
N ASP A 211 21.04 0.21 -2.54
CA ASP A 211 22.36 0.44 -1.93
C ASP A 211 22.49 1.83 -1.27
N ARG A 212 21.61 2.76 -1.60
CA ARG A 212 21.51 4.05 -0.87
C ARG A 212 21.03 3.88 0.57
N VAL A 213 20.32 2.81 0.87
CA VAL A 213 19.85 2.50 2.22
C VAL A 213 21.00 1.86 3.01
N LYS A 214 21.67 2.66 3.83
CA LYS A 214 22.77 2.19 4.67
C LYS A 214 22.26 1.56 5.95
N ASP A 215 22.85 0.45 6.35
CA ASP A 215 22.52 -0.29 7.57
C ASP A 215 23.72 -0.32 8.53
N PRO A 216 24.06 0.80 9.19
CA PRO A 216 25.24 0.88 10.07
C PRO A 216 25.10 0.05 11.34
N LYS A 217 23.90 -0.44 11.68
CA LYS A 217 23.63 -1.23 12.88
C LYS A 217 23.43 -2.72 12.60
N GLY A 218 23.48 -3.15 11.33
CA GLY A 218 23.30 -4.55 10.95
C GLY A 218 21.86 -5.06 11.18
N LEU A 219 20.85 -4.18 11.12
CA LEU A 219 19.44 -4.54 11.32
C LEU A 219 18.96 -5.57 10.30
N LYS A 220 19.54 -5.56 9.09
CA LYS A 220 19.22 -6.54 8.06
C LYS A 220 19.50 -7.96 8.54
N HIS A 221 20.66 -8.19 9.17
CA HIS A 221 21.02 -9.50 9.68
C HIS A 221 20.06 -9.96 10.80
N ILE A 222 19.70 -9.07 11.72
CA ILE A 222 18.74 -9.37 12.79
C ILE A 222 17.39 -9.76 12.21
N ASN A 223 16.85 -8.96 11.28
CA ASN A 223 15.57 -9.22 10.64
C ASN A 223 15.56 -10.54 9.83
N LEU A 224 16.69 -10.89 9.20
CA LEU A 224 16.82 -12.17 8.48
C LEU A 224 16.83 -13.36 9.45
N GLN A 225 17.49 -13.24 10.60
CA GLN A 225 17.46 -14.30 11.63
C GLN A 225 16.03 -14.50 12.17
N GLU A 226 15.31 -13.42 12.43
CA GLU A 226 13.90 -13.49 12.84
C GLU A 226 13.04 -14.15 11.75
N LEU A 227 13.26 -13.78 10.48
CA LEU A 227 12.54 -14.34 9.35
C LEU A 227 12.72 -15.88 9.24
N GLN A 228 13.93 -16.39 9.49
CA GLN A 228 14.24 -17.82 9.47
C GLN A 228 13.53 -18.60 10.60
N GLY A 229 13.19 -17.94 11.70
CA GLY A 229 12.40 -18.49 12.81
C GLY A 229 10.90 -18.60 12.51
N PHE A 230 10.42 -17.90 11.46
CA PHE A 230 9.03 -18.02 11.02
C PHE A 230 8.86 -19.28 10.16
N ASP A 231 8.17 -20.28 10.70
CA ASP A 231 7.84 -21.50 9.96
C ASP A 231 6.90 -21.15 8.78
N SER A 232 7.20 -21.72 7.61
CA SER A 232 6.40 -21.59 6.38
C SER A 232 4.92 -22.02 6.57
N LYS A 233 4.61 -22.79 7.58
CA LYS A 233 3.24 -23.17 7.97
C LYS A 233 2.36 -21.99 8.37
N ASN A 234 2.95 -20.90 8.86
CA ASN A 234 2.19 -19.67 9.18
C ASN A 234 1.74 -18.90 7.94
N LEU A 235 2.26 -19.23 6.76
CA LEU A 235 1.87 -18.62 5.48
C LEU A 235 0.62 -19.28 4.87
N GLU A 236 0.41 -20.57 5.12
CA GLU A 236 -0.84 -21.25 4.73
C GLU A 236 -2.02 -20.78 5.58
N SER A 237 -1.76 -20.33 6.81
CA SER A 237 -2.77 -19.68 7.66
C SER A 237 -3.08 -18.23 7.24
N ALA A 238 -2.32 -17.63 6.33
CA ALA A 238 -2.64 -16.31 5.79
C ALA A 238 -3.95 -16.28 5.00
N ASP A 239 -4.36 -17.40 4.44
CA ASP A 239 -5.70 -17.56 3.81
C ASP A 239 -6.84 -17.56 4.86
N LEU A 240 -6.54 -17.79 6.14
CA LEU A 240 -7.53 -17.82 7.22
C LEU A 240 -7.91 -16.45 7.78
N VAL A 241 -7.23 -15.36 7.34
CA VAL A 241 -7.55 -13.99 7.78
C VAL A 241 -8.90 -13.52 7.24
N GLN A 242 -9.43 -14.18 6.21
CA GLN A 242 -10.76 -13.85 5.69
C GLN A 242 -11.85 -13.95 6.79
N ASP A 243 -11.72 -14.86 7.73
CA ASP A 243 -12.69 -15.03 8.84
C ASP A 243 -12.53 -14.01 9.98
N SER A 244 -11.36 -13.39 10.13
CA SER A 244 -11.12 -12.43 11.24
C SER A 244 -11.80 -11.08 11.05
N TYR A 245 -12.29 -10.77 9.83
CA TYR A 245 -12.99 -9.52 9.52
C TYR A 245 -14.52 -9.67 9.46
N VAL A 246 -15.04 -10.88 9.57
CA VAL A 246 -16.48 -11.14 9.68
C VAL A 246 -16.97 -10.49 10.98
N ASN A 247 -17.87 -9.53 10.90
CA ASN A 247 -18.41 -8.73 12.00
C ASN A 247 -17.61 -7.47 12.40
N LYS A 248 -16.70 -6.98 11.57
CA LYS A 248 -16.08 -5.66 11.81
C LYS A 248 -16.82 -4.55 11.05
N ILE A 249 -17.04 -3.45 11.73
CA ILE A 249 -17.63 -2.23 11.18
C ILE A 249 -16.53 -1.17 11.05
N ARG A 250 -16.38 -0.60 9.87
CA ARG A 250 -15.59 0.60 9.68
C ARG A 250 -16.42 1.83 10.03
N LYS A 251 -15.85 2.74 10.80
CA LYS A 251 -16.45 4.03 11.10
C LYS A 251 -15.44 5.14 10.93
N THR A 252 -15.84 6.23 10.28
CA THR A 252 -15.06 7.47 10.20
C THR A 252 -15.48 8.38 11.33
N LEU A 253 -14.52 8.83 12.14
CA LEU A 253 -14.72 9.81 13.21
C LEU A 253 -14.01 11.09 12.80
N VAL A 254 -14.72 12.22 12.88
CA VAL A 254 -14.20 13.54 12.51
C VAL A 254 -14.06 14.39 13.75
N LEU A 255 -12.84 14.88 13.99
CA LEU A 255 -12.59 15.93 14.99
C LEU A 255 -12.50 17.28 14.28
N SER A 256 -13.40 18.21 14.61
CA SER A 256 -13.36 19.56 14.07
C SER A 256 -12.13 20.33 14.59
N PHE A 257 -11.75 21.37 13.88
CA PHE A 257 -10.67 22.27 14.33
C PHE A 257 -10.92 22.78 15.75
N GLU A 258 -12.16 23.19 16.05
CA GLU A 258 -12.52 23.68 17.39
C GLU A 258 -12.37 22.61 18.48
N GLN A 259 -12.76 21.36 18.19
CA GLN A 259 -12.59 20.24 19.11
C GLN A 259 -11.11 19.98 19.39
N VAL A 260 -10.27 20.00 18.36
CA VAL A 260 -8.81 19.86 18.51
C VAL A 260 -8.24 21.01 19.37
N GLN A 261 -8.67 22.27 19.14
CA GLN A 261 -8.19 23.40 19.94
C GLN A 261 -8.63 23.31 21.39
N LYS A 262 -9.87 22.90 21.66
CA LYS A 262 -10.35 22.63 23.02
C LYS A 262 -9.53 21.56 23.72
N LEU A 263 -9.20 20.47 23.02
CA LEU A 263 -8.38 19.39 23.54
C LEU A 263 -6.96 19.87 23.87
N LYS A 264 -6.33 20.64 22.97
CA LYS A 264 -5.00 21.24 23.21
C LYS A 264 -4.99 22.13 24.44
N LYS A 265 -6.02 23.00 24.57
CA LYS A 265 -6.15 23.89 25.72
C LYS A 265 -6.32 23.09 27.02
N TRP A 266 -7.17 22.09 27.02
CA TRP A 266 -7.41 21.24 28.20
C TRP A 266 -6.13 20.51 28.64
N VAL A 267 -5.35 19.92 27.70
CA VAL A 267 -4.07 19.26 27.99
C VAL A 267 -3.08 20.29 28.58
N ALA A 268 -2.95 21.45 27.94
CA ALA A 268 -2.04 22.51 28.40
C ALA A 268 -2.37 23.01 29.83
N GLU A 269 -3.64 23.08 30.15
CA GLU A 269 -4.11 23.47 31.51
C GLU A 269 -3.76 22.41 32.56
N LYS A 270 -3.84 21.11 32.17
CA LYS A 270 -3.52 20.00 33.08
C LYS A 270 -2.02 19.77 33.27
N CYS A 271 -1.21 20.14 32.28
CA CYS A 271 0.25 19.94 32.27
C CYS A 271 1.02 21.20 32.75
N LYS A 272 0.38 22.19 33.38
CA LYS A 272 1.03 23.45 33.80
C LYS A 272 2.21 23.29 34.75
N ASP A 273 2.30 22.17 35.46
CA ASP A 273 3.38 21.88 36.41
C ASP A 273 4.60 21.16 35.77
N SER A 274 4.53 20.77 34.49
CA SER A 274 5.63 20.16 33.81
C SER A 274 6.48 21.22 33.11
N HIS A 275 7.74 21.29 33.45
CA HIS A 275 8.75 22.24 32.96
C HIS A 275 8.73 22.46 31.43
N GLY A 276 8.26 23.64 31.00
CA GLY A 276 8.37 24.14 29.62
C GLY A 276 7.05 24.14 28.83
N THR A 277 6.92 25.13 27.94
CA THR A 277 5.85 25.22 26.95
C THR A 277 6.02 24.11 25.91
N GLN A 278 5.38 22.96 26.15
CA GLN A 278 5.37 21.87 25.18
C GLN A 278 4.50 22.26 23.98
N HIS A 279 5.08 22.19 22.80
CA HIS A 279 4.34 22.38 21.54
C HIS A 279 3.43 21.17 21.30
N LEU A 280 2.14 21.31 21.62
CA LEU A 280 1.13 20.29 21.40
C LEU A 280 0.69 20.29 19.93
N SER A 281 1.26 19.40 19.10
CA SER A 281 0.82 19.24 17.73
C SER A 281 -0.58 18.61 17.67
N THR A 282 -1.29 18.81 16.55
CA THR A 282 -2.57 18.14 16.31
C THR A 282 -2.42 16.62 16.33
N PHE A 283 -1.34 16.11 15.73
CA PHE A 283 -1.04 14.67 15.73
C PHE A 283 -0.92 14.12 17.14
N VAL A 284 -0.13 14.77 18.01
CA VAL A 284 0.09 14.29 19.38
C VAL A 284 -1.23 14.19 20.14
N VAL A 285 -2.03 15.26 20.17
CA VAL A 285 -3.27 15.26 20.98
C VAL A 285 -4.33 14.32 20.42
N THR A 286 -4.46 14.18 19.10
CA THR A 286 -5.42 13.25 18.49
C THR A 286 -5.02 11.79 18.66
N SER A 287 -3.75 11.48 18.48
CA SER A 287 -3.22 10.11 18.68
C SER A 287 -3.35 9.68 20.14
N SER A 288 -3.04 10.58 21.09
CA SER A 288 -3.20 10.31 22.52
C SER A 288 -4.67 10.09 22.90
N LEU A 289 -5.60 10.85 22.32
CA LEU A 289 -7.03 10.65 22.53
C LEU A 289 -7.48 9.28 22.03
N ILE A 290 -7.08 8.91 20.80
CA ILE A 290 -7.42 7.59 20.23
C ILE A 290 -6.85 6.48 21.10
N TRP A 291 -5.58 6.58 21.49
CA TRP A 291 -4.91 5.61 22.36
C TRP A 291 -5.64 5.44 23.69
N PHE A 292 -5.99 6.55 24.35
CA PHE A 292 -6.76 6.51 25.58
C PHE A 292 -8.11 5.82 25.41
N CYS A 293 -8.84 6.16 24.33
CA CYS A 293 -10.13 5.52 24.02
C CYS A 293 -9.98 4.01 23.77
N MET A 294 -8.93 3.57 23.07
CA MET A 294 -8.66 2.15 22.82
C MET A 294 -8.43 1.40 24.14
N ILE A 295 -7.53 1.87 24.99
CA ILE A 295 -7.28 1.25 26.30
C ILE A 295 -8.58 1.15 27.11
N LYS A 296 -9.39 2.21 27.13
CA LYS A 296 -10.66 2.21 27.85
C LYS A 296 -11.69 1.24 27.26
N SER A 297 -11.72 1.08 25.93
CA SER A 297 -12.69 0.18 25.27
C SER A 297 -12.36 -1.29 25.47
N GLU A 298 -11.10 -1.63 25.60
CA GLU A 298 -10.64 -3.01 25.81
C GLU A 298 -10.72 -3.45 27.29
N GLN A 299 -11.17 -2.54 28.19
CA GLN A 299 -11.24 -2.78 29.63
C GLN A 299 -9.91 -3.36 30.19
N ILE A 300 -8.79 -2.90 29.62
CA ILE A 300 -7.46 -3.25 30.12
C ILE A 300 -7.37 -2.66 31.54
N GLU A 301 -7.69 -3.48 32.52
CA GLU A 301 -7.37 -3.19 33.92
C GLU A 301 -5.87 -3.42 34.05
N CYS A 302 -5.10 -2.34 34.13
CA CYS A 302 -3.70 -2.42 34.54
C CYS A 302 -3.67 -2.72 36.02
N ASP A 303 -3.75 -3.99 36.38
CA ASP A 303 -3.77 -4.44 37.77
C ASP A 303 -2.42 -4.23 38.48
N HIS A 304 -1.36 -3.98 37.72
CA HIS A 304 -0.03 -3.70 38.24
C HIS A 304 0.52 -2.40 37.65
N VAL A 305 1.18 -1.60 38.50
CA VAL A 305 1.84 -0.32 38.13
C VAL A 305 2.91 -0.50 37.04
N ASP A 306 3.37 -1.73 36.82
CA ASP A 306 4.43 -2.09 35.88
C ASP A 306 3.90 -2.61 34.52
N ASP A 307 2.58 -2.65 34.29
CA ASP A 307 2.01 -3.07 33.02
C ASP A 307 2.21 -1.96 31.95
N LEU A 308 3.16 -2.18 31.06
CA LEU A 308 3.53 -1.27 29.99
C LEU A 308 2.62 -1.44 28.77
N CYS A 309 1.79 -0.44 28.49
CA CYS A 309 1.08 -0.32 27.22
C CYS A 309 1.90 0.51 26.23
N ASN A 310 2.33 -0.09 25.12
CA ASN A 310 3.12 0.58 24.11
C ASN A 310 2.24 1.16 23.00
N PHE A 311 2.42 2.45 22.68
CA PHE A 311 1.85 3.08 21.51
C PHE A 311 2.92 3.22 20.43
N VAL A 312 2.71 2.56 19.28
CA VAL A 312 3.65 2.57 18.16
C VAL A 312 2.99 3.23 16.96
N PHE A 313 3.71 4.12 16.30
CA PHE A 313 3.28 4.73 15.05
C PHE A 313 4.42 4.75 14.04
N LEU A 314 4.05 4.72 12.75
CA LEU A 314 5.01 4.78 11.65
C LEU A 314 5.31 6.24 11.31
N ALA A 315 6.58 6.56 11.09
CA ALA A 315 7.03 7.88 10.68
C ALA A 315 7.80 7.81 9.36
N GLU A 316 7.55 8.79 8.47
CA GLU A 316 8.38 8.99 7.28
C GLU A 316 9.75 9.55 7.69
N CYS A 317 10.83 8.87 7.31
CA CYS A 317 12.19 9.26 7.71
C CYS A 317 13.12 9.63 6.54
N ARG A 318 12.66 9.58 5.27
CA ARG A 318 13.50 9.86 4.09
C ARG A 318 14.00 11.30 4.09
N ASP A 319 13.11 12.25 4.32
CA ASP A 319 13.44 13.68 4.31
C ASP A 319 14.45 14.03 5.43
N THR A 320 14.37 13.34 6.57
CA THR A 320 15.31 13.52 7.69
C THR A 320 16.69 12.97 7.36
N ALA A 321 16.78 11.91 6.56
CA ALA A 321 18.05 11.34 6.13
C ALA A 321 18.76 12.24 5.10
N GLU A 322 18.03 12.93 4.24
CA GLU A 322 18.59 13.92 3.30
C GLU A 322 19.06 15.20 4.00
N GLN A 323 18.30 15.73 4.95
CA GLN A 323 18.70 16.91 5.73
C GLN A 323 19.97 16.69 6.56
N ARG A 324 20.22 15.49 7.08
CA ARG A 324 21.47 15.17 7.78
C ARG A 324 22.68 15.11 6.86
N ARG A 325 22.50 14.83 5.56
CA ARG A 325 23.59 14.86 4.57
C ARG A 325 24.04 16.28 4.24
N THR A 326 23.13 17.25 4.22
CA THR A 326 23.42 18.66 3.95
C THR A 326 24.06 19.39 5.14
N GLN A 327 23.91 18.89 6.36
CA GLN A 327 24.49 19.46 7.59
C GLN A 327 25.80 18.81 8.02
N GLY A 328 26.19 17.68 7.46
CA GLY A 328 27.42 16.94 7.81
C GLY A 328 28.60 17.15 6.85
N GLY A 329 28.51 18.09 5.93
CA GLY A 329 29.54 18.46 4.95
C GLY A 329 30.15 19.84 5.26
N GLY A 330 30.71 20.01 6.47
CA GLY A 330 31.49 21.17 6.88
C GLY A 330 32.73 20.72 7.62
#